data_32f4c76879e9f1f81fed58272a834cfb
#
_entry.id   32f4c76879e9f1f81fed58272a834cfb
#
_cell.length_a   1.000
_cell.length_b   1.000
_cell.length_c   1.000
_cell.angle_alpha   90.00
_cell.angle_beta   90.00
_cell.angle_gamma   90.00
#
_symmetry.space_group_name_H-M   'P 1'
#
loop_
_entity.id
_entity.type
_entity.pdbx_description
1 polymer ?
#
loop_
_entity_poly.entity_id
_entity_poly.type
_entity_poly.pdbx_seq_one_letter_code
_entity_poly.pdbx_strand_id
1 'polypeptide(L)'
;MSCDLKLEYLLRDRPYDPAVAPADYDMLCVKSGGAELYGEILWPDGGFQGPRPCVLLCHGYPGVARNDDLAAALRRIGCGVAVMHHRGAWGSQGKYLVSNCVEDVAALAVYMRSPAFCEAYHTDPDALFLIGHSMGGSNVLQAARCTQGLRGLILLTPYD
;
A
#
# COMPACT_ATOMS: atom_id res chain seq x y z
N MET A 1 8.28 18.15 -0.78
CA MET A 1 7.99 18.28 -2.23
C MET A 1 6.49 18.16 -2.45
N SER A 2 5.92 18.88 -3.40
CA SER A 2 4.50 18.77 -3.75
C SER A 2 4.31 17.48 -4.54
N CYS A 3 3.52 16.54 -4.02
CA CYS A 3 3.10 15.38 -4.81
C CYS A 3 2.15 15.86 -5.92
N ASP A 4 2.51 15.61 -7.16
CA ASP A 4 1.69 15.99 -8.34
C ASP A 4 0.59 14.94 -8.58
N LEU A 5 -0.40 14.89 -7.67
CA LEU A 5 -1.55 14.02 -7.82
C LEU A 5 -2.51 14.58 -8.88
N LYS A 6 -2.96 13.72 -9.80
CA LYS A 6 -3.87 14.07 -10.90
C LYS A 6 -5.30 13.61 -10.57
N LEU A 7 -6.00 14.36 -9.74
CA LEU A 7 -7.33 14.00 -9.22
C LEU A 7 -8.39 13.79 -10.33
N GLU A 8 -8.21 14.39 -11.50
CA GLU A 8 -9.08 14.19 -12.66
C GLU A 8 -9.11 12.73 -13.16
N TYR A 9 -8.13 11.91 -12.77
CA TYR A 9 -8.07 10.48 -13.12
C TYR A 9 -8.58 9.53 -12.02
N LEU A 10 -9.16 10.07 -10.96
CA LEU A 10 -9.65 9.24 -9.85
C LEU A 10 -10.64 8.15 -10.32
N LEU A 11 -11.54 8.51 -11.24
CA LEU A 11 -12.61 7.63 -11.73
C LEU A 11 -12.43 7.19 -13.20
N ARG A 12 -11.31 7.51 -13.82
CA ARG A 12 -11.03 7.14 -15.21
C ARG A 12 -9.54 7.00 -15.44
N ASP A 13 -9.13 6.16 -16.37
CA ASP A 13 -7.74 6.10 -16.79
C ASP A 13 -7.34 7.33 -17.58
N ARG A 14 -6.03 7.61 -17.59
CA ARG A 14 -5.44 8.60 -18.49
C ARG A 14 -5.64 8.16 -19.95
N PRO A 15 -5.75 9.10 -20.87
CA PRO A 15 -5.69 8.77 -22.30
C PRO A 15 -4.41 7.98 -22.61
N TYR A 16 -4.55 6.96 -23.45
CA TYR A 16 -3.38 6.17 -23.88
C TYR A 16 -2.39 7.05 -24.64
N ASP A 17 -1.12 6.97 -24.24
CA ASP A 17 -0.01 7.63 -24.93
C ASP A 17 1.08 6.57 -25.17
N PRO A 18 1.38 6.22 -26.43
CA PRO A 18 2.38 5.21 -26.75
C PRO A 18 3.82 5.61 -26.37
N ALA A 19 4.08 6.89 -26.08
CA ALA A 19 5.38 7.38 -25.62
C ALA A 19 5.57 7.21 -24.11
N VAL A 20 4.53 6.82 -23.37
CA VAL A 20 4.55 6.69 -21.92
C VAL A 20 4.47 5.22 -21.53
N ALA A 21 5.34 4.77 -20.63
CA ALA A 21 5.26 3.43 -20.08
C ALA A 21 3.89 3.20 -19.44
N PRO A 22 3.21 2.08 -19.71
CA PRO A 22 1.90 1.79 -19.15
C PRO A 22 1.97 1.66 -17.62
N ALA A 23 0.82 1.79 -16.98
CA ALA A 23 0.67 1.38 -15.59
C ALA A 23 0.93 -0.12 -15.44
N ASP A 24 1.53 -0.50 -14.34
CA ASP A 24 1.98 -1.88 -14.12
C ASP A 24 1.71 -2.32 -12.67
N TYR A 25 1.97 -3.58 -12.38
CA TYR A 25 1.95 -4.15 -11.04
C TYR A 25 3.09 -5.15 -10.87
N ASP A 26 3.51 -5.35 -9.61
CA ASP A 26 4.53 -6.32 -9.26
C ASP A 26 4.11 -7.11 -8.01
N MET A 27 4.69 -8.29 -7.84
CA MET A 27 4.43 -9.11 -6.66
C MET A 27 5.24 -8.58 -5.47
N LEU A 28 4.55 -8.35 -4.36
CA LEU A 28 5.16 -8.01 -3.09
C LEU A 28 5.43 -9.27 -2.28
N CYS A 29 6.69 -9.46 -1.84
CA CYS A 29 7.07 -10.52 -0.94
C CYS A 29 7.94 -9.94 0.19
N VAL A 30 7.43 -9.96 1.42
CA VAL A 30 8.11 -9.35 2.58
C VAL A 30 8.11 -10.31 3.76
N LYS A 31 9.21 -10.39 4.49
CA LYS A 31 9.29 -11.18 5.72
C LYS A 31 8.80 -10.40 6.93
N SER A 32 7.90 -11.01 7.71
CA SER A 32 7.43 -10.50 8.98
C SER A 32 7.28 -11.63 9.99
N GLY A 33 7.85 -11.51 11.17
CA GLY A 33 7.75 -12.51 12.24
C GLY A 33 8.16 -13.93 11.81
N GLY A 34 9.12 -14.07 10.90
CA GLY A 34 9.58 -15.35 10.36
C GLY A 34 8.68 -15.96 9.27
N ALA A 35 7.58 -15.31 8.90
CA ALA A 35 6.70 -15.71 7.81
C ALA A 35 6.92 -14.85 6.56
N GLU A 36 6.69 -15.42 5.38
CA GLU A 36 6.62 -14.68 4.13
C GLU A 36 5.21 -14.18 3.90
N LEU A 37 5.09 -12.88 3.72
CA LEU A 37 3.85 -12.19 3.36
C LEU A 37 3.85 -11.96 1.86
N TYR A 38 2.71 -12.20 1.25
CA TYR A 38 2.49 -11.92 -0.16
C TYR A 38 1.49 -10.78 -0.34
N GLY A 39 1.60 -10.13 -1.46
CA GLY A 39 0.74 -9.04 -1.86
C GLY A 39 1.11 -8.56 -3.25
N GLU A 40 0.65 -7.41 -3.59
CA GLU A 40 0.95 -6.76 -4.87
C GLU A 40 1.21 -5.29 -4.67
N ILE A 41 1.99 -4.70 -5.55
CA ILE A 41 2.17 -3.26 -5.64
C ILE A 41 1.71 -2.80 -7.01
N LEU A 42 0.78 -1.84 -7.03
CA LEU A 42 0.24 -1.24 -8.24
C LEU A 42 0.99 0.05 -8.53
N TRP A 43 1.36 0.23 -9.78
CA TRP A 43 2.19 1.33 -10.27
C TRP A 43 1.42 2.24 -11.19
N PRO A 44 1.49 3.57 -11.02
CA PRO A 44 0.97 4.51 -12.01
C PRO A 44 1.78 4.42 -13.32
N ASP A 45 1.20 4.92 -14.39
CA ASP A 45 1.91 5.04 -15.67
C ASP A 45 3.09 6.03 -15.59
N GLY A 46 3.97 5.99 -16.58
CA GLY A 46 5.18 6.80 -16.65
C GLY A 46 4.96 8.31 -16.87
N GLY A 47 3.71 8.75 -16.99
CA GLY A 47 3.38 10.17 -17.11
C GLY A 47 3.38 10.94 -15.79
N PHE A 48 3.60 10.25 -14.67
CA PHE A 48 3.83 10.87 -13.37
C PHE A 48 5.34 10.99 -13.12
N GLN A 49 5.81 12.20 -12.90
CA GLN A 49 7.24 12.51 -12.72
C GLN A 49 7.62 12.59 -11.23
N GLY A 50 8.88 12.25 -10.93
CA GLY A 50 9.48 12.38 -9.60
C GLY A 50 9.08 11.28 -8.60
N PRO A 51 9.61 11.37 -7.37
CA PRO A 51 9.24 10.46 -6.30
C PRO A 51 7.76 10.57 -5.97
N ARG A 52 7.11 9.43 -5.83
CA ARG A 52 5.65 9.32 -5.67
C ARG A 52 5.25 9.09 -4.23
N PRO A 53 4.07 9.56 -3.81
CA PRO A 53 3.48 9.09 -2.57
C PRO A 53 3.17 7.60 -2.69
N CYS A 54 3.34 6.91 -1.57
CA CYS A 54 3.05 5.49 -1.50
C CYS A 54 1.98 5.21 -0.46
N VAL A 55 1.13 4.25 -0.75
CA VAL A 55 0.04 3.82 0.12
C VAL A 55 0.20 2.35 0.44
N LEU A 56 0.19 2.00 1.72
CA LEU A 56 -0.03 0.63 2.18
C LEU A 56 -1.51 0.47 2.50
N LEU A 57 -2.20 -0.33 1.71
CA LEU A 57 -3.62 -0.63 1.86
C LEU A 57 -3.81 -1.96 2.60
N CYS A 58 -4.42 -1.89 3.78
CA CYS A 58 -4.63 -3.02 4.67
C CYS A 58 -6.10 -3.42 4.68
N HIS A 59 -6.36 -4.65 4.26
CA HIS A 59 -7.71 -5.22 4.21
C HIS A 59 -8.28 -5.50 5.61
N GLY A 60 -9.59 -5.67 5.69
CA GLY A 60 -10.30 -6.10 6.88
C GLY A 60 -10.11 -7.58 7.18
N TYR A 61 -11.10 -8.20 7.88
CA TYR A 61 -11.09 -9.63 8.07
C TYR A 61 -11.01 -10.36 6.72
N PRO A 62 -10.19 -11.41 6.55
CA PRO A 62 -10.06 -12.11 5.28
C PRO A 62 -11.39 -12.66 4.79
N GLY A 63 -11.78 -12.22 3.62
CA GLY A 63 -13.04 -12.57 2.98
C GLY A 63 -12.94 -12.27 1.50
N VAL A 64 -13.83 -11.44 1.00
CA VAL A 64 -13.88 -11.06 -0.43
C VAL A 64 -13.28 -9.70 -0.74
N ALA A 65 -13.25 -8.77 0.20
CA ALA A 65 -12.87 -7.38 -0.07
C ALA A 65 -11.40 -7.11 0.30
N ARG A 66 -10.58 -6.87 -0.71
CA ARG A 66 -9.20 -6.34 -0.57
C ARG A 66 -9.12 -4.84 -0.84
N ASN A 67 -10.25 -4.22 -1.23
CA ASN A 67 -10.37 -2.83 -1.66
C ASN A 67 -9.55 -2.53 -2.94
N ASP A 68 -9.57 -3.45 -3.89
CA ASP A 68 -8.82 -3.34 -5.15
C ASP A 68 -9.29 -2.16 -6.00
N ASP A 69 -10.56 -1.78 -5.90
CA ASP A 69 -11.14 -0.59 -6.51
C ASP A 69 -10.50 0.70 -6.01
N LEU A 70 -10.29 0.79 -4.69
CA LEU A 70 -9.59 1.91 -4.06
C LEU A 70 -8.11 1.92 -4.47
N ALA A 71 -7.45 0.75 -4.48
CA ALA A 71 -6.07 0.63 -4.93
C ALA A 71 -5.91 1.12 -6.38
N ALA A 72 -6.80 0.69 -7.28
CA ALA A 72 -6.80 1.14 -8.66
C ALA A 72 -7.06 2.65 -8.80
N ALA A 73 -7.97 3.21 -8.00
CA ALA A 73 -8.26 4.65 -8.01
C ALA A 73 -7.03 5.48 -7.56
N LEU A 74 -6.36 5.06 -6.49
CA LEU A 74 -5.17 5.72 -5.98
C LEU A 74 -3.99 5.62 -6.97
N ARG A 75 -3.81 4.46 -7.62
CA ARG A 75 -2.83 4.29 -8.68
C ARG A 75 -3.08 5.27 -9.84
N ARG A 76 -4.32 5.41 -10.29
CA ARG A 76 -4.67 6.30 -11.40
C ARG A 76 -4.32 7.76 -11.15
N ILE A 77 -4.37 8.21 -9.90
CA ILE A 77 -4.01 9.59 -9.55
C ILE A 77 -2.52 9.80 -9.30
N GLY A 78 -1.69 8.74 -9.35
CA GLY A 78 -0.24 8.84 -9.27
C GLY A 78 0.41 8.27 -8.01
N CYS A 79 -0.34 7.55 -7.17
CA CYS A 79 0.23 6.84 -6.02
C CYS A 79 0.78 5.46 -6.41
N GLY A 80 1.90 5.06 -5.80
CA GLY A 80 2.24 3.65 -5.69
C GLY A 80 1.38 3.02 -4.58
N VAL A 81 0.74 1.88 -4.84
CA VAL A 81 -0.18 1.27 -3.87
C VAL A 81 0.20 -0.18 -3.60
N ALA A 82 0.64 -0.46 -2.39
CA ALA A 82 0.86 -1.83 -1.92
C ALA A 82 -0.42 -2.37 -1.28
N VAL A 83 -0.92 -3.49 -1.79
CA VAL A 83 -2.02 -4.25 -1.22
C VAL A 83 -1.43 -5.52 -0.61
N MET A 84 -1.47 -5.61 0.71
CA MET A 84 -0.84 -6.69 1.45
C MET A 84 -1.85 -7.73 1.91
N HIS A 85 -1.42 -9.00 1.92
CA HIS A 85 -2.11 -10.09 2.58
C HIS A 85 -1.46 -10.37 3.93
N HIS A 86 -2.20 -10.22 5.02
CA HIS A 86 -1.70 -10.52 6.36
C HIS A 86 -1.30 -11.99 6.52
N ARG A 87 -0.44 -12.30 7.50
CA ARG A 87 -0.07 -13.68 7.85
C ARG A 87 -1.29 -14.58 7.95
N GLY A 88 -1.24 -15.74 7.27
CA GLY A 88 -2.31 -16.71 7.24
C GLY A 88 -3.51 -16.37 6.36
N ALA A 89 -3.44 -15.30 5.55
CA ALA A 89 -4.47 -14.92 4.59
C ALA A 89 -3.94 -15.02 3.16
N TRP A 90 -4.77 -15.46 2.22
CA TRP A 90 -4.58 -15.47 0.75
C TRP A 90 -3.16 -15.84 0.27
N GLY A 91 -2.60 -16.91 0.84
CA GLY A 91 -1.29 -17.45 0.46
C GLY A 91 -0.12 -16.97 1.33
N SER A 92 -0.25 -15.90 2.10
CA SER A 92 0.76 -15.50 3.08
C SER A 92 0.94 -16.61 4.14
N GLN A 93 2.20 -16.87 4.50
CA GLN A 93 2.55 -17.88 5.48
C GLN A 93 2.10 -17.50 6.89
N GLY A 94 2.18 -18.45 7.81
CA GLY A 94 1.94 -18.25 9.24
C GLY A 94 0.48 -18.34 9.65
N LYS A 95 0.10 -17.69 10.74
CA LYS A 95 -1.24 -17.76 11.34
C LYS A 95 -1.89 -16.37 11.36
N TYR A 96 -3.16 -16.33 10.99
CA TYR A 96 -3.95 -15.12 11.08
C TYR A 96 -4.32 -14.83 12.54
N LEU A 97 -3.66 -13.85 13.14
CA LEU A 97 -3.91 -13.33 14.49
C LEU A 97 -3.85 -11.81 14.43
N VAL A 98 -4.69 -11.11 15.17
CA VAL A 98 -4.73 -9.63 15.18
C VAL A 98 -3.37 -9.03 15.54
N SER A 99 -2.69 -9.58 16.56
CA SER A 99 -1.33 -9.15 16.94
C SER A 99 -0.34 -9.28 15.80
N ASN A 100 -0.40 -10.40 15.05
CA ASN A 100 0.46 -10.62 13.89
C ASN A 100 0.16 -9.60 12.78
N CYS A 101 -1.11 -9.27 12.57
CA CYS A 101 -1.49 -8.28 11.55
C CYS A 101 -0.91 -6.89 11.86
N VAL A 102 -0.87 -6.49 13.13
CA VAL A 102 -0.24 -5.22 13.54
C VAL A 102 1.26 -5.23 13.26
N GLU A 103 1.96 -6.33 13.59
CA GLU A 103 3.38 -6.49 13.30
C GLU A 103 3.66 -6.47 11.78
N ASP A 104 2.79 -7.11 11.00
CA ASP A 104 2.91 -7.16 9.54
C ASP A 104 2.81 -5.75 8.92
N VAL A 105 1.84 -4.95 9.36
CA VAL A 105 1.71 -3.56 8.91
C VAL A 105 2.96 -2.77 9.24
N ALA A 106 3.49 -2.89 10.46
CA ALA A 106 4.70 -2.20 10.87
C ALA A 106 5.93 -2.64 10.04
N ALA A 107 6.09 -3.94 9.83
CA ALA A 107 7.18 -4.49 9.02
C ALA A 107 7.13 -4.00 7.56
N LEU A 108 5.94 -3.98 6.95
CA LEU A 108 5.78 -3.46 5.60
C LEU A 108 6.03 -1.95 5.52
N ALA A 109 5.53 -1.19 6.47
CA ALA A 109 5.78 0.25 6.49
C ALA A 109 7.28 0.58 6.57
N VAL A 110 8.05 -0.20 7.34
CA VAL A 110 9.53 -0.09 7.38
C VAL A 110 10.14 -0.48 6.03
N TYR A 111 9.71 -1.60 5.45
CA TYR A 111 10.18 -2.06 4.14
C TYR A 111 9.93 -1.03 3.04
N MET A 112 8.71 -0.48 2.95
CA MET A 112 8.32 0.51 1.94
C MET A 112 9.04 1.85 2.06
N ARG A 113 9.68 2.12 3.19
CA ARG A 113 10.54 3.29 3.41
C ARG A 113 12.03 2.99 3.26
N SER A 114 12.40 1.74 2.99
CA SER A 114 13.80 1.38 2.78
C SER A 114 14.36 2.03 1.51
N PRO A 115 15.65 2.39 1.49
CA PRO A 115 16.28 2.94 0.28
C PRO A 115 16.10 2.05 -0.95
N ALA A 116 16.19 0.72 -0.77
CA ALA A 116 16.02 -0.23 -1.86
C ALA A 116 14.62 -0.20 -2.46
N PHE A 117 13.57 -0.11 -1.61
CA PHE A 117 12.19 0.02 -2.10
C PHE A 117 11.97 1.36 -2.80
N CYS A 118 12.43 2.45 -2.18
CA CYS A 118 12.26 3.79 -2.73
C CYS A 118 12.98 3.96 -4.07
N GLU A 119 14.14 3.37 -4.23
CA GLU A 119 14.89 3.38 -5.49
C GLU A 119 14.19 2.52 -6.56
N ALA A 120 13.81 1.27 -6.23
CA ALA A 120 13.17 0.35 -7.17
C ALA A 120 11.85 0.90 -7.69
N TYR A 121 11.14 1.59 -6.82
CA TYR A 121 9.77 2.03 -7.11
C TYR A 121 9.59 3.54 -7.21
N HIS A 122 10.62 4.33 -7.22
CA HIS A 122 10.57 5.80 -7.30
C HIS A 122 9.57 6.43 -6.31
N THR A 123 9.60 5.98 -5.04
CA THR A 123 8.76 6.51 -3.98
C THR A 123 9.47 7.52 -3.10
N ASP A 124 8.69 8.41 -2.50
CA ASP A 124 9.16 9.32 -1.45
C ASP A 124 8.97 8.64 -0.08
N PRO A 125 10.06 8.32 0.66
CA PRO A 125 9.96 7.69 1.98
C PRO A 125 9.23 8.55 3.01
N ASP A 126 9.12 9.87 2.79
CA ASP A 126 8.42 10.80 3.66
C ASP A 126 6.95 11.00 3.25
N ALA A 127 6.51 10.34 2.18
CA ALA A 127 5.14 10.39 1.68
C ALA A 127 4.45 9.02 1.73
N LEU A 128 4.71 8.22 2.78
CA LEU A 128 4.01 6.96 3.02
C LEU A 128 2.73 7.20 3.83
N PHE A 129 1.62 6.72 3.27
CA PHE A 129 0.31 6.70 3.92
C PHE A 129 -0.11 5.26 4.23
N LEU A 130 -0.78 5.06 5.37
CA LEU A 130 -1.46 3.81 5.67
C LEU A 130 -2.97 4.00 5.51
N ILE A 131 -3.61 3.11 4.79
CA ILE A 131 -5.07 3.05 4.67
C ILE A 131 -5.53 1.69 5.18
N GLY A 132 -6.45 1.67 6.13
CA GLY A 132 -6.98 0.43 6.67
C GLY A 132 -8.50 0.39 6.67
N HIS A 133 -9.06 -0.72 6.20
CA HIS A 133 -10.50 -0.97 6.18
C HIS A 133 -10.90 -1.96 7.27
N SER A 134 -11.96 -1.65 8.01
CA SER A 134 -12.50 -2.52 9.05
C SER A 134 -11.41 -2.91 10.06
N MET A 135 -11.12 -4.19 10.28
CA MET A 135 -10.03 -4.66 11.13
C MET A 135 -8.66 -4.16 10.67
N GLY A 136 -8.43 -4.00 9.36
CA GLY A 136 -7.24 -3.33 8.82
C GLY A 136 -7.10 -1.91 9.32
N GLY A 137 -8.22 -1.19 9.53
CA GLY A 137 -8.23 0.15 10.14
C GLY A 137 -7.67 0.13 11.56
N SER A 138 -8.10 -0.82 12.39
CA SER A 138 -7.56 -0.99 13.75
C SER A 138 -6.09 -1.41 13.72
N ASN A 139 -5.70 -2.27 12.78
CA ASN A 139 -4.32 -2.71 12.65
C ASN A 139 -3.39 -1.56 12.27
N VAL A 140 -3.74 -0.72 11.29
CA VAL A 140 -2.91 0.43 10.89
C VAL A 140 -2.83 1.48 11.99
N LEU A 141 -3.92 1.71 12.75
CA LEU A 141 -3.92 2.62 13.88
C LEU A 141 -2.96 2.17 14.98
N GLN A 142 -2.96 0.87 15.30
CA GLN A 142 -2.06 0.30 16.29
C GLN A 142 -0.60 0.29 15.81
N ALA A 143 -0.35 -0.11 14.56
CA ALA A 143 0.98 -0.11 13.95
C ALA A 143 1.60 1.29 13.89
N ALA A 144 0.79 2.31 13.64
CA ALA A 144 1.25 3.71 13.59
C ALA A 144 1.84 4.19 14.93
N ARG A 145 1.48 3.59 16.04
CA ARG A 145 2.05 3.95 17.37
C ARG A 145 3.53 3.59 17.49
N CYS A 146 4.00 2.61 16.73
CA CYS A 146 5.39 2.15 16.73
C CYS A 146 6.12 2.38 15.40
N THR A 147 5.44 2.97 14.40
CA THR A 147 6.01 3.26 13.08
C THR A 147 6.23 4.76 12.94
N GLN A 148 7.48 5.17 12.83
CA GLN A 148 7.82 6.58 12.62
C GLN A 148 7.80 6.95 11.14
N GLY A 149 7.65 8.26 10.85
CA GLY A 149 7.80 8.82 9.52
C GLY A 149 6.63 8.53 8.57
N LEU A 150 5.47 8.17 9.11
CA LEU A 150 4.24 8.11 8.32
C LEU A 150 3.75 9.52 8.01
N ARG A 151 3.32 9.73 6.77
CA ARG A 151 2.73 11.01 6.33
C ARG A 151 1.28 11.16 6.80
N GLY A 152 0.55 10.06 6.87
CA GLY A 152 -0.84 10.08 7.33
C GLY A 152 -1.48 8.69 7.42
N LEU A 153 -2.65 8.67 8.05
CA LEU A 153 -3.51 7.50 8.21
C LEU A 153 -4.90 7.81 7.68
N ILE A 154 -5.50 6.83 7.01
CA ILE A 154 -6.91 6.86 6.62
C ILE A 154 -7.58 5.59 7.15
N LEU A 155 -8.61 5.77 7.94
CA LEU A 155 -9.35 4.69 8.56
C LEU A 155 -10.75 4.61 7.92
N LEU A 156 -11.01 3.50 7.25
CA LEU A 156 -12.29 3.23 6.60
C LEU A 156 -13.10 2.28 7.49
N THR A 157 -14.12 2.78 8.15
CA THR A 157 -14.97 2.02 9.07
C THR A 157 -14.15 1.08 9.99
N PRO A 158 -13.20 1.62 10.78
CA PRO A 158 -12.35 0.78 11.60
C PRO A 158 -13.18 -0.04 12.58
N TYR A 159 -12.74 -1.28 12.85
CA TYR A 159 -13.33 -2.10 13.89
C TYR A 159 -12.81 -1.67 15.26
N ASP A 160 -13.72 -1.56 16.23
CA ASP A 160 -13.44 -1.23 17.64
C ASP A 160 -13.11 -2.46 18.44
#